data_514a292f103ff79ccaac6cc896755c3a
#
_entry.id   514a292f103ff79ccaac6cc896755c3a
#
_cell.length_a   1.000
_cell.length_b   1.000
_cell.length_c   1.000
_cell.angle_alpha   90.00
_cell.angle_beta   90.00
_cell.angle_gamma   90.00
#
_symmetry.space_group_name_H-M   'P 1'
#
loop_
_entity.id
_entity.type
_entity.pdbx_description
1 polymer ?
#
loop_
_entity_poly.entity_id
_entity_poly.type
_entity_poly.pdbx_seq_one_letter_code
_entity_poly.pdbx_strand_id
1 'polypeptide(L)'
;VTLVINTHLQFDHAGGNTLLGEPAGAEHADQADGFAPDQARAVVMPPRIAFPNATYCVQRQELEFARHTNERTRASYLPPNFEPIAAAGRWRLLDGDVEVVPGISVRVTPGHVPWHQVVVVRDRGETAAFVADLLPTASHLPLPYIMGYDLEPLRTLESKRSFLKDAVAGSWRVVFEHDSKVAWGWLAPQGKG
;
A
#
# COMPACT_ATOMS: atom_id res chain seq x y z
N VAL A 1 8.18 -7.83 -13.34
CA VAL A 1 7.89 -7.86 -11.89
C VAL A 1 7.52 -9.28 -11.51
N THR A 2 8.17 -9.82 -10.47
CA THR A 2 7.96 -11.18 -9.96
C THR A 2 7.44 -11.21 -8.52
N LEU A 3 7.55 -10.08 -7.81
CA LEU A 3 7.09 -9.92 -6.45
C LEU A 3 6.47 -8.53 -6.27
N VAL A 4 5.28 -8.48 -5.67
CA VAL A 4 4.60 -7.27 -5.22
C VAL A 4 4.32 -7.41 -3.72
N ILE A 5 4.62 -6.39 -2.94
CA ILE A 5 4.34 -6.37 -1.50
C ILE A 5 3.41 -5.20 -1.22
N ASN A 6 2.19 -5.49 -0.80
CA ASN A 6 1.24 -4.47 -0.36
C ASN A 6 1.44 -4.16 1.12
N THR A 7 1.56 -2.90 1.48
CA THR A 7 1.61 -2.46 2.88
C THR A 7 0.25 -2.64 3.56
N HIS A 8 -0.80 -2.35 2.82
CA HIS A 8 -2.21 -2.59 3.12
C HIS A 8 -3.03 -2.47 1.82
N LEU A 9 -4.36 -2.62 1.88
CA LEU A 9 -5.20 -2.76 0.69
C LEU A 9 -6.14 -1.58 0.43
N GLN A 10 -5.89 -0.40 1.00
CA GLN A 10 -6.60 0.81 0.60
C GLN A 10 -6.27 1.16 -0.86
N PHE A 11 -7.21 1.86 -1.54
CA PHE A 11 -7.19 2.02 -3.00
C PHE A 11 -5.93 2.72 -3.54
N ASP A 12 -5.37 3.66 -2.81
CA ASP A 12 -4.17 4.42 -3.18
C ASP A 12 -2.88 3.62 -3.02
N HIS A 13 -2.89 2.51 -2.26
CA HIS A 13 -1.77 1.57 -2.11
C HIS A 13 -1.94 0.29 -2.93
N ALA A 14 -3.18 -0.16 -3.14
CA ALA A 14 -3.48 -1.38 -3.88
C ALA A 14 -3.95 -1.14 -5.32
N GLY A 15 -4.22 0.09 -5.72
CA GLY A 15 -4.75 0.42 -7.05
C GLY A 15 -3.84 -0.02 -8.19
N GLY A 16 -2.52 -0.02 -7.98
CA GLY A 16 -1.55 -0.53 -8.96
C GLY A 16 -1.49 -2.06 -9.11
N ASN A 17 -2.22 -2.81 -8.32
CA ASN A 17 -2.29 -4.28 -8.44
C ASN A 17 -3.05 -4.73 -9.68
N THR A 18 -3.96 -3.92 -10.17
CA THR A 18 -4.82 -4.24 -11.31
C THR A 18 -4.87 -3.10 -12.32
N LEU A 19 -5.21 -3.43 -13.54
CA LEU A 19 -5.49 -2.49 -14.62
C LEU A 19 -6.97 -2.60 -14.94
N LEU A 20 -7.64 -1.46 -15.09
CA LEU A 20 -9.00 -1.45 -15.62
C LEU A 20 -8.98 -1.98 -17.06
N GLY A 21 -9.92 -2.84 -17.40
CA GLY A 21 -10.09 -3.28 -18.79
C GLY A 21 -10.55 -2.09 -19.63
N GLU A 22 -9.94 -1.90 -20.79
CA GLU A 22 -10.45 -0.95 -21.78
C GLU A 22 -11.82 -1.42 -22.26
N PRO A 23 -12.78 -0.52 -22.52
CA PRO A 23 -14.05 -0.91 -23.11
C PRO A 23 -13.78 -1.60 -24.45
N ALA A 24 -14.39 -2.76 -24.66
CA ALA A 24 -14.29 -3.46 -25.94
C ALA A 24 -14.82 -2.54 -27.04
N GLY A 25 -13.96 -2.11 -27.97
CA GLY A 25 -14.31 -1.25 -29.08
C GLY A 25 -13.64 0.13 -29.11
N ALA A 26 -12.67 0.42 -28.23
CA ALA A 26 -11.88 1.66 -28.27
C ALA A 26 -10.73 1.64 -29.31
N GLU A 27 -10.81 0.79 -30.34
CA GLU A 27 -9.93 0.91 -31.49
C GLU A 27 -10.46 2.02 -32.39
N HIS A 28 -9.76 3.19 -32.35
CA HIS A 28 -9.83 4.28 -33.32
C HIS A 28 -11.23 4.71 -33.81
N ALA A 29 -11.97 5.46 -32.98
CA ALA A 29 -12.99 6.35 -33.48
C ALA A 29 -12.32 7.68 -33.93
N ASP A 30 -11.54 7.60 -35.00
CA ASP A 30 -11.19 8.77 -35.79
C ASP A 30 -12.33 9.00 -36.79
N GLN A 31 -13.03 10.12 -36.60
CA GLN A 31 -13.90 10.82 -37.55
C GLN A 31 -15.00 10.01 -38.25
N ALA A 32 -16.20 10.07 -37.72
CA ALA A 32 -17.41 10.01 -38.55
C ALA A 32 -18.53 10.88 -37.97
N ASP A 33 -19.05 11.70 -38.86
CA ASP A 33 -20.06 12.70 -38.67
C ASP A 33 -21.31 12.29 -37.87
N GLY A 34 -21.66 13.10 -36.89
CA GLY A 34 -22.99 13.63 -36.62
C GLY A 34 -24.17 12.66 -36.53
N PHE A 35 -24.08 11.56 -35.73
CA PHE A 35 -25.27 10.89 -35.20
C PHE A 35 -24.95 10.40 -33.77
N ALA A 36 -25.71 10.90 -32.79
CA ALA A 36 -25.59 10.39 -31.42
C ALA A 36 -26.01 8.91 -31.40
N PRO A 37 -25.13 7.94 -31.10
CA PRO A 37 -25.59 6.59 -30.92
C PRO A 37 -26.29 6.51 -29.57
N ASP A 38 -27.51 5.95 -29.62
CA ASP A 38 -28.23 5.37 -28.51
C ASP A 38 -27.25 4.67 -27.55
N GLN A 39 -27.43 4.89 -26.26
CA GLN A 39 -26.52 4.49 -25.17
C GLN A 39 -26.03 3.05 -25.32
N ALA A 40 -25.01 2.83 -26.10
CA ALA A 40 -24.24 1.60 -26.11
C ALA A 40 -23.61 1.48 -24.70
N ARG A 41 -24.20 0.62 -23.89
CA ARG A 41 -23.74 0.23 -22.57
C ARG A 41 -22.31 -0.27 -22.75
N ALA A 42 -21.33 0.61 -22.47
CA ALA A 42 -19.92 0.24 -22.58
C ALA A 42 -19.71 -1.04 -21.75
N VAL A 43 -19.33 -2.11 -22.40
CA VAL A 43 -18.98 -3.35 -21.71
C VAL A 43 -17.69 -3.06 -20.95
N VAL A 44 -17.83 -2.74 -19.65
CA VAL A 44 -16.68 -2.56 -18.76
C VAL A 44 -16.06 -3.94 -18.60
N MET A 45 -14.90 -4.14 -19.23
CA MET A 45 -14.14 -5.36 -19.05
C MET A 45 -13.71 -5.51 -17.59
N PRO A 46 -13.72 -6.71 -17.02
CA PRO A 46 -13.28 -6.92 -15.64
C PRO A 46 -11.81 -6.50 -15.50
N PRO A 47 -11.42 -5.98 -14.31
CA PRO A 47 -10.04 -5.61 -14.06
C PRO A 47 -9.11 -6.82 -14.19
N ARG A 48 -7.95 -6.62 -14.80
CA ARG A 48 -6.91 -7.65 -14.96
C ARG A 48 -5.72 -7.37 -14.05
N ILE A 49 -5.02 -8.41 -13.64
CA ILE A 49 -3.82 -8.29 -12.82
C ILE A 49 -2.73 -7.51 -13.58
N ALA A 50 -2.15 -6.48 -12.94
CA ALA A 50 -1.12 -5.64 -13.55
C ALA A 50 0.20 -6.41 -13.81
N PHE A 51 0.56 -7.33 -12.91
CA PHE A 51 1.77 -8.14 -12.99
C PHE A 51 1.41 -9.63 -12.92
N PRO A 52 0.97 -10.26 -14.04
CA PRO A 52 0.40 -11.61 -14.04
C PRO A 52 1.41 -12.71 -13.62
N ASN A 53 2.72 -12.43 -13.70
CA ASN A 53 3.77 -13.36 -13.30
C ASN A 53 4.26 -13.13 -11.86
N ALA A 54 3.73 -12.13 -11.16
CA ALA A 54 4.13 -11.81 -9.80
C ALA A 54 3.39 -12.65 -8.77
N THR A 55 4.06 -12.91 -7.65
CA THR A 55 3.44 -13.27 -6.37
C THR A 55 3.15 -11.99 -5.62
N TYR A 56 1.94 -11.83 -5.10
CA TYR A 56 1.50 -10.67 -4.32
C TYR A 56 1.48 -11.03 -2.85
N CYS A 57 2.16 -10.24 -2.03
CA CYS A 57 2.26 -10.44 -0.59
C CYS A 57 1.43 -9.41 0.17
N VAL A 58 0.67 -9.87 1.15
CA VAL A 58 -0.08 -9.04 2.08
C VAL A 58 -0.30 -9.81 3.38
N GLN A 59 -0.53 -9.13 4.50
CA GLN A 59 -0.96 -9.79 5.74
C GLN A 59 -2.31 -10.49 5.51
N ARG A 60 -2.45 -11.74 5.98
CA ARG A 60 -3.69 -12.53 5.85
C ARG A 60 -4.89 -11.77 6.39
N GLN A 61 -4.73 -11.19 7.56
CA GLN A 61 -5.78 -10.48 8.25
C GLN A 61 -6.12 -9.14 7.57
N GLU A 62 -5.18 -8.54 6.83
CA GLU A 62 -5.47 -7.36 6.02
C GLU A 62 -6.40 -7.70 4.85
N LEU A 63 -6.16 -8.82 4.17
CA LEU A 63 -7.07 -9.28 3.12
C LEU A 63 -8.47 -9.59 3.66
N GLU A 64 -8.54 -10.23 4.83
CA GLU A 64 -9.83 -10.48 5.47
C GLU A 64 -10.52 -9.18 5.91
N PHE A 65 -9.77 -8.22 6.43
CA PHE A 65 -10.30 -6.90 6.80
C PHE A 65 -10.82 -6.14 5.57
N ALA A 66 -10.09 -6.18 4.45
CA ALA A 66 -10.49 -5.55 3.18
C ALA A 66 -11.81 -6.13 2.62
N ARG A 67 -12.08 -7.40 2.88
CA ARG A 67 -13.32 -8.09 2.47
C ARG A 67 -14.51 -7.82 3.40
N HIS A 68 -14.25 -7.42 4.64
CA HIS A 68 -15.28 -7.24 5.66
C HIS A 68 -15.31 -5.78 6.16
N THR A 69 -15.47 -4.86 5.22
CA THR A 69 -15.50 -3.42 5.50
C THR A 69 -16.80 -3.00 6.19
N ASN A 70 -16.76 -1.87 6.88
CA ASN A 70 -17.91 -1.18 7.47
C ASN A 70 -18.13 0.21 6.85
N GLU A 71 -19.03 1.00 7.39
CA GLU A 71 -19.37 2.34 6.90
C GLU A 71 -18.16 3.30 6.90
N ARG A 72 -17.20 3.11 7.80
CA ARG A 72 -15.98 3.93 7.91
C ARG A 72 -14.95 3.55 6.85
N THR A 73 -14.82 2.26 6.52
CA THR A 73 -13.69 1.73 5.74
C THR A 73 -14.03 1.40 4.30
N ARG A 74 -15.31 1.14 3.97
CA ARG A 74 -15.75 0.68 2.64
C ARG A 74 -15.35 1.58 1.47
N ALA A 75 -15.20 2.90 1.71
CA ALA A 75 -14.83 3.83 0.67
C ALA A 75 -13.35 3.73 0.26
N SER A 76 -12.51 3.18 1.15
CA SER A 76 -11.07 3.05 0.94
C SER A 76 -10.66 1.68 0.38
N TYR A 77 -11.49 0.64 0.55
CA TYR A 77 -11.19 -0.72 0.11
C TYR A 77 -12.02 -1.09 -1.12
N LEU A 78 -11.38 -1.13 -2.29
CA LEU A 78 -12.05 -1.40 -3.55
C LEU A 78 -11.77 -2.85 -4.01
N PRO A 79 -12.76 -3.75 -3.99
CA PRO A 79 -12.59 -5.15 -4.39
C PRO A 79 -11.88 -5.35 -5.74
N PRO A 80 -12.08 -4.52 -6.77
CA PRO A 80 -11.34 -4.64 -8.02
C PRO A 80 -9.82 -4.58 -7.89
N ASN A 81 -9.28 -4.00 -6.80
CA ASN A 81 -7.84 -3.87 -6.59
C ASN A 81 -7.19 -5.13 -5.98
N PHE A 82 -7.97 -6.05 -5.41
CA PHE A 82 -7.42 -7.22 -4.70
C PHE A 82 -8.11 -8.56 -5.03
N GLU A 83 -9.40 -8.57 -5.39
CA GLU A 83 -10.10 -9.82 -5.72
C GLU A 83 -9.59 -10.51 -6.99
N PRO A 84 -9.17 -9.81 -8.08
CA PRO A 84 -8.58 -10.49 -9.23
C PRO A 84 -7.30 -11.28 -8.88
N ILE A 85 -6.49 -10.77 -7.93
CA ILE A 85 -5.30 -11.45 -7.46
C ILE A 85 -5.69 -12.74 -6.70
N ALA A 86 -6.75 -12.67 -5.88
CA ALA A 86 -7.28 -13.82 -5.16
C ALA A 86 -7.84 -14.87 -6.13
N ALA A 87 -8.64 -14.45 -7.11
CA ALA A 87 -9.22 -15.33 -8.13
C ALA A 87 -8.15 -16.07 -8.95
N ALA A 88 -7.01 -15.43 -9.20
CA ALA A 88 -5.88 -16.03 -9.91
C ALA A 88 -4.94 -16.86 -9.00
N GLY A 89 -5.21 -16.96 -7.69
CA GLY A 89 -4.38 -17.70 -6.74
C GLY A 89 -2.96 -17.11 -6.58
N ARG A 90 -2.81 -15.78 -6.73
CA ARG A 90 -1.51 -15.13 -6.73
C ARG A 90 -1.11 -14.52 -5.37
N TRP A 91 -1.98 -14.59 -4.36
CA TRP A 91 -1.64 -14.14 -3.01
C TRP A 91 -0.70 -15.12 -2.31
N ARG A 92 0.38 -14.57 -1.72
CA ARG A 92 1.14 -15.15 -0.62
C ARG A 92 0.73 -14.40 0.64
N LEU A 93 -0.09 -15.03 1.45
CA LEU A 93 -0.59 -14.46 2.69
C LEU A 93 0.48 -14.61 3.78
N LEU A 94 0.78 -13.49 4.42
CA LEU A 94 1.79 -13.38 5.46
C LEU A 94 1.12 -13.36 6.84
N ASP A 95 1.82 -13.85 7.84
CA ASP A 95 1.36 -13.89 9.22
C ASP A 95 2.42 -13.26 10.13
N GLY A 96 2.27 -11.98 10.45
CA GLY A 96 3.19 -11.20 11.28
C GLY A 96 4.45 -10.73 10.55
N ASP A 97 5.49 -10.44 11.33
CA ASP A 97 6.80 -10.02 10.82
C ASP A 97 7.49 -11.21 10.15
N VAL A 98 7.88 -11.05 8.87
CA VAL A 98 8.49 -12.15 8.11
C VAL A 98 9.47 -11.64 7.07
N GLU A 99 10.54 -12.38 6.83
CA GLU A 99 11.38 -12.20 5.66
C GLU A 99 10.67 -12.78 4.43
N VAL A 100 10.34 -11.92 3.49
CA VAL A 100 9.62 -12.30 2.26
C VAL A 100 10.54 -12.98 1.27
N VAL A 101 11.70 -12.39 1.05
CA VAL A 101 12.84 -12.94 0.29
C VAL A 101 14.12 -12.48 0.98
N PRO A 102 15.28 -13.11 0.75
CA PRO A 102 16.53 -12.70 1.38
C PRO A 102 16.76 -11.19 1.29
N GLY A 103 16.94 -10.54 2.42
CA GLY A 103 17.16 -9.10 2.53
C GLY A 103 15.90 -8.23 2.47
N ILE A 104 14.72 -8.76 2.17
CA ILE A 104 13.47 -8.00 2.16
C ILE A 104 12.49 -8.62 3.16
N SER A 105 12.16 -7.87 4.18
CA SER A 105 11.21 -8.27 5.24
C SER A 105 10.07 -7.28 5.37
N VAL A 106 8.98 -7.74 5.98
CA VAL A 106 7.88 -6.89 6.42
C VAL A 106 7.83 -6.86 7.94
N ARG A 107 7.38 -5.75 8.49
CA ARG A 107 7.11 -5.58 9.91
C ARG A 107 5.71 -5.02 10.07
N VAL A 108 4.89 -5.69 10.85
CA VAL A 108 3.52 -5.25 11.14
C VAL A 108 3.56 -4.01 12.02
N THR A 109 2.86 -2.97 11.60
CA THR A 109 2.80 -1.66 12.25
C THR A 109 1.34 -1.21 12.33
N PRO A 110 0.55 -1.83 13.22
CA PRO A 110 -0.89 -1.59 13.30
C PRO A 110 -1.19 -0.16 13.77
N GLY A 111 -2.32 0.36 13.29
CA GLY A 111 -2.82 1.67 13.73
C GLY A 111 -3.51 2.44 12.63
N HIS A 112 -2.83 2.76 11.53
CA HIS A 112 -3.48 3.34 10.35
C HIS A 112 -4.64 2.43 9.90
N VAL A 113 -4.31 1.19 9.60
CA VAL A 113 -5.27 0.08 9.60
C VAL A 113 -4.77 -1.03 10.54
N PRO A 114 -5.62 -1.97 10.98
CA PRO A 114 -5.24 -2.97 11.99
C PRO A 114 -4.04 -3.86 11.57
N TRP A 115 -3.85 -4.08 10.29
CA TRP A 115 -2.84 -4.99 9.75
C TRP A 115 -1.87 -4.34 8.76
N HIS A 116 -1.69 -3.01 8.91
CA HIS A 116 -0.66 -2.28 8.17
C HIS A 116 0.73 -2.88 8.42
N GLN A 117 1.56 -2.87 7.39
CA GLN A 117 2.97 -3.29 7.49
C GLN A 117 3.88 -2.32 6.73
N VAL A 118 5.08 -2.15 7.24
CA VAL A 118 6.19 -1.48 6.54
C VAL A 118 7.08 -2.51 5.86
N VAL A 119 7.77 -2.11 4.79
CA VAL A 119 8.74 -2.97 4.08
C VAL A 119 10.14 -2.51 4.46
N VAL A 120 10.97 -3.46 4.90
CA VAL A 120 12.35 -3.20 5.31
C VAL A 120 13.29 -3.96 4.39
N VAL A 121 14.21 -3.23 3.75
CA VAL A 121 15.21 -3.77 2.84
C VAL A 121 16.59 -3.66 3.50
N ARG A 122 17.33 -4.77 3.52
CA ARG A 122 18.70 -4.84 4.07
C ARG A 122 19.64 -5.38 3.02
N ASP A 123 20.71 -4.63 2.75
CA ASP A 123 21.79 -5.05 1.87
C ASP A 123 23.12 -4.45 2.33
N ARG A 124 24.17 -5.24 2.35
CA ARG A 124 25.57 -4.81 2.63
C ARG A 124 25.73 -3.94 3.87
N GLY A 125 24.96 -4.22 4.92
CA GLY A 125 25.01 -3.48 6.19
C GLY A 125 24.15 -2.18 6.20
N GLU A 126 23.53 -1.81 5.11
CA GLU A 126 22.59 -0.72 5.02
C GLU A 126 21.15 -1.21 5.21
N THR A 127 20.28 -0.35 5.73
CA THR A 127 18.85 -0.62 5.89
C THR A 127 18.04 0.55 5.33
N ALA A 128 17.05 0.22 4.51
CA ALA A 128 16.03 1.16 4.08
C ALA A 128 14.63 0.63 4.49
N ALA A 129 13.72 1.52 4.85
CA ALA A 129 12.36 1.19 5.21
C ALA A 129 11.37 2.05 4.40
N PHE A 130 10.48 1.40 3.65
CA PHE A 130 9.32 2.01 3.04
C PHE A 130 8.19 1.99 4.08
N VAL A 131 7.82 3.17 4.57
CA VAL A 131 7.01 3.29 5.78
C VAL A 131 5.52 3.47 5.52
N ALA A 132 5.14 3.75 4.27
CA ALA A 132 3.75 3.97 3.87
C ALA A 132 3.01 4.85 4.91
N ASP A 133 1.84 4.44 5.36
CA ASP A 133 0.96 5.23 6.22
C ASP A 133 1.27 5.18 7.71
N LEU A 134 2.32 4.46 8.11
CA LEU A 134 2.88 4.63 9.45
C LEU A 134 3.44 6.05 9.63
N LEU A 135 4.10 6.58 8.60
CA LEU A 135 4.70 7.92 8.52
C LEU A 135 4.49 8.45 7.09
N PRO A 136 3.29 8.94 6.75
CA PRO A 136 2.97 9.30 5.37
C PRO A 136 3.87 10.42 4.82
N THR A 137 4.30 11.35 5.66
CA THR A 137 5.22 12.43 5.29
C THR A 137 6.24 12.70 6.41
N ALA A 138 7.32 13.41 6.09
CA ALA A 138 8.30 13.87 7.08
C ALA A 138 7.68 14.75 8.19
N SER A 139 6.60 15.46 7.90
CA SER A 139 5.87 16.25 8.89
C SER A 139 5.20 15.39 9.97
N HIS A 140 5.00 14.10 9.72
CA HIS A 140 4.47 13.15 10.71
C HIS A 140 5.56 12.51 11.60
N LEU A 141 6.82 12.91 11.48
CA LEU A 141 7.88 12.36 12.34
C LEU A 141 7.66 12.63 13.86
N PRO A 142 7.22 13.83 14.30
CA PRO A 142 6.93 14.02 15.73
C PRO A 142 5.85 13.04 16.20
N LEU A 143 6.08 12.38 17.34
CA LEU A 143 5.21 11.30 17.86
C LEU A 143 3.71 11.65 17.90
N PRO A 144 3.29 12.85 18.34
CA PRO A 144 1.86 13.19 18.41
C PRO A 144 1.20 13.41 17.06
N TYR A 145 1.97 13.56 15.96
CA TYR A 145 1.43 13.89 14.65
C TYR A 145 0.99 12.59 13.93
N ILE A 146 -0.30 12.32 14.01
CA ILE A 146 -0.97 11.12 13.49
C ILE A 146 -2.03 11.56 12.48
N MET A 147 -2.18 10.81 11.40
CA MET A 147 -3.19 11.11 10.38
C MET A 147 -4.62 11.04 10.93
N GLY A 148 -5.48 11.96 10.48
CA GLY A 148 -6.92 11.90 10.79
C GLY A 148 -7.63 10.69 10.19
N TYR A 149 -6.99 9.99 9.26
CA TYR A 149 -7.50 8.77 8.64
C TYR A 149 -7.20 7.49 9.43
N ASP A 150 -6.32 7.55 10.43
CA ASP A 150 -5.96 6.39 11.23
C ASP A 150 -7.19 5.81 11.95
N LEU A 151 -7.37 4.51 11.84
CA LEU A 151 -8.47 3.82 12.49
C LEU A 151 -8.21 3.62 13.99
N GLU A 152 -6.95 3.42 14.37
CA GLU A 152 -6.52 3.16 15.75
C GLU A 152 -5.33 4.08 16.13
N PRO A 153 -5.54 5.39 16.29
CA PRO A 153 -4.45 6.36 16.40
C PRO A 153 -3.51 6.11 17.59
N LEU A 154 -3.99 5.55 18.70
CA LEU A 154 -3.11 5.19 19.82
C LEU A 154 -2.22 3.98 19.50
N ARG A 155 -2.69 3.06 18.67
CA ARG A 155 -1.84 1.96 18.17
C ARG A 155 -0.81 2.49 17.16
N THR A 156 -1.20 3.42 16.29
CA THR A 156 -0.24 4.11 15.40
C THR A 156 0.87 4.78 16.22
N LEU A 157 0.54 5.44 17.33
CA LEU A 157 1.52 6.06 18.21
C LEU A 157 2.55 5.04 18.73
N GLU A 158 2.10 3.88 19.18
CA GLU A 158 3.01 2.83 19.68
C GLU A 158 3.85 2.19 18.56
N SER A 159 3.24 1.88 17.42
CA SER A 159 3.94 1.36 16.22
C SER A 159 5.03 2.32 15.77
N LYS A 160 4.68 3.61 15.71
CA LYS A 160 5.57 4.70 15.34
C LYS A 160 6.73 4.86 16.32
N ARG A 161 6.45 4.85 17.65
CA ARG A 161 7.47 4.92 18.69
C ARG A 161 8.48 3.78 18.56
N SER A 162 7.99 2.56 18.38
CA SER A 162 8.83 1.37 18.22
C SER A 162 9.65 1.45 16.93
N PHE A 163 9.03 1.83 15.82
CA PHE A 163 9.71 1.96 14.53
C PHE A 163 10.81 3.03 14.56
N LEU A 164 10.50 4.24 15.03
CA LEU A 164 11.44 5.36 15.09
C LEU A 164 12.66 5.05 15.97
N LYS A 165 12.44 4.36 17.10
CA LYS A 165 13.54 3.92 17.98
C LYS A 165 14.54 3.05 17.21
N ASP A 166 14.05 2.06 16.47
CA ASP A 166 14.90 1.13 15.73
C ASP A 166 15.55 1.79 14.53
N ALA A 167 14.80 2.64 13.80
CA ALA A 167 15.28 3.35 12.63
C ALA A 167 16.39 4.36 12.97
N VAL A 168 16.28 5.06 14.09
CA VAL A 168 17.34 5.96 14.58
C VAL A 168 18.56 5.17 15.05
N ALA A 169 18.36 4.12 15.87
CA ALA A 169 19.46 3.29 16.37
C ALA A 169 20.23 2.58 15.25
N GLY A 170 19.54 2.16 14.22
CA GLY A 170 20.12 1.45 13.06
C GLY A 170 20.55 2.37 11.92
N SER A 171 20.37 3.68 12.03
CA SER A 171 20.62 4.65 10.96
C SER A 171 19.91 4.29 9.64
N TRP A 172 18.65 3.92 9.75
CA TRP A 172 17.87 3.49 8.60
C TRP A 172 17.53 4.67 7.67
N ARG A 173 17.57 4.41 6.38
CA ARG A 173 16.99 5.30 5.39
C ARG A 173 15.47 5.07 5.37
N VAL A 174 14.70 6.13 5.63
CA VAL A 174 13.22 6.08 5.64
C VAL A 174 12.71 6.68 4.34
N VAL A 175 11.82 5.95 3.64
CA VAL A 175 11.20 6.35 2.38
C VAL A 175 9.73 6.67 2.63
N PHE A 176 9.34 7.90 2.29
CA PHE A 176 7.97 8.42 2.46
C PHE A 176 7.19 8.30 1.14
N GLU A 177 5.94 7.85 1.22
CA GLU A 177 5.08 7.67 0.04
C GLU A 177 4.32 8.97 -0.31
N HIS A 178 3.75 9.62 0.68
CA HIS A 178 2.85 10.75 0.50
C HIS A 178 3.52 12.13 0.65
N ASP A 179 4.84 12.19 0.75
CA ASP A 179 5.56 13.47 0.86
C ASP A 179 5.96 13.99 -0.52
N SER A 180 5.39 15.12 -0.91
CA SER A 180 5.68 15.76 -2.19
C SER A 180 7.04 16.46 -2.26
N LYS A 181 7.76 16.59 -1.14
CA LYS A 181 9.02 17.33 -1.04
C LYS A 181 10.18 16.47 -0.57
N VAL A 182 9.92 15.54 0.33
CA VAL A 182 10.93 14.68 0.96
C VAL A 182 10.64 13.23 0.64
N ALA A 183 11.23 12.70 -0.43
CA ALA A 183 11.02 11.31 -0.81
C ALA A 183 11.66 10.32 0.19
N TRP A 184 12.79 10.69 0.79
CA TRP A 184 13.51 9.84 1.75
C TRP A 184 14.53 10.63 2.57
N GLY A 185 15.01 10.06 3.69
CA GLY A 185 16.05 10.66 4.52
C GLY A 185 16.51 9.73 5.64
N TRP A 186 17.51 10.14 6.39
CA TRP A 186 17.93 9.51 7.64
C TRP A 186 17.27 10.23 8.81
N LEU A 187 16.92 9.47 9.83
CA LEU A 187 16.36 10.04 11.05
C LEU A 187 17.50 10.38 12.02
N ALA A 188 17.42 11.56 12.59
CA ALA A 188 18.28 12.00 13.69
C ALA A 188 17.47 12.10 14.97
N PRO A 189 18.08 11.85 16.15
CA PRO A 189 17.43 12.16 17.42
C PRO A 189 17.06 13.63 17.45
N GLN A 190 15.87 13.95 17.93
CA GLN A 190 15.49 15.35 18.15
C GLN A 190 16.42 15.92 19.22
N GLY A 191 17.19 16.93 18.86
CA GLY A 191 18.03 17.67 19.81
C GLY A 191 17.15 18.22 20.95
N LYS A 192 17.62 18.10 22.18
CA LYS A 192 17.00 18.85 23.31
C LYS A 192 17.13 20.32 22.98
N GLY A 193 16.03 20.96 22.54
CA GLY A 193 15.96 22.40 22.42
C GLY A 193 15.99 23.08 23.78
#